data_36367d1fb1ebadaeb72d06d8341c6173
#
_entry.id   36367d1fb1ebadaeb72d06d8341c6173
#
_cell.length_a   1.000
_cell.length_b   1.000
_cell.length_c   1.000
_cell.angle_alpha   90.00
_cell.angle_beta   90.00
_cell.angle_gamma   90.00
#
_symmetry.space_group_name_H-M   'P 1'
#
loop_
_entity.id
_entity.type
_entity.pdbx_description
1 polymer ?
#
loop_
_entity_poly.entity_id
_entity_poly.type
_entity_poly.pdbx_seq_one_letter_code
_entity_poly.pdbx_strand_id
1 'polypeptide(L)'
;MTPHRRAVLGGIGAALLSPTLARAAPDPLRDALDRAAGEAPETALRTLGGFDADTLHGADRLDLTAARAGLAIDAMLMRDFGRRSPYRVTPLAGAWRAAKPDAAAIDAETAGLMADAEAGLRLPLASLDRTVTALGGARAAARPDIAAAIDRQIQRLTGMRDTAPSHPGIGRLRDGESWYTLLLNRGLGDGHSPAAAERRLLAELDRQQARAATLFARIGMTQGSVAERYTALWRDERYLYPDSDAGRASAIADMTVTLATLRSRVPALVGAVPAWTLDVTTRPLTPQEIAAGRQGFREVPTPTRPGAYIVDLKDIRRRPSWTLPSVVAHELLPGHMIQLGLEGIRPPHPLRADYAAAFVEGWGIYAEQLAAEAYADPRAELGHVHWLLFRIARALVDIGIHLHGWSLVDARVRFTEWLGEPAYFAPFDTELARIPLEPASRLAEALAWLAIADGAQGKSGAARVAYHQAILADGRKRTEQVAR
;
A
#
# COMPACT_ATOMS: atom_id res chain seq x y z
N MET A 1 -15.03 -3.76 -11.53
CA MET A 1 -13.73 -3.88 -10.85
C MET A 1 -13.29 -2.48 -10.45
N THR A 2 -13.55 -2.08 -9.23
CA THR A 2 -13.34 -0.71 -8.74
C THR A 2 -12.04 -0.63 -7.94
N PRO A 3 -11.17 0.33 -8.24
CA PRO A 3 -9.95 0.56 -7.47
C PRO A 3 -10.28 1.47 -6.29
N HIS A 4 -10.50 0.92 -5.11
CA HIS A 4 -10.67 1.73 -3.90
C HIS A 4 -9.60 1.38 -2.86
N ARG A 5 -8.45 2.05 -2.97
CA ARG A 5 -7.50 2.22 -1.87
C ARG A 5 -7.13 3.69 -1.65
N ARG A 6 -8.08 4.61 -1.84
CA ARG A 6 -7.93 6.03 -1.45
C ARG A 6 -9.29 6.65 -1.13
N ALA A 7 -10.09 6.04 -0.30
CA ALA A 7 -11.31 6.69 0.15
C ALA A 7 -11.73 6.16 1.52
N VAL A 8 -11.06 6.56 2.55
CA VAL A 8 -11.64 6.62 3.89
C VAL A 8 -11.30 7.99 4.47
N LEU A 9 -11.86 9.02 3.87
CA LEU A 9 -12.19 10.29 4.47
C LEU A 9 -13.46 10.79 3.77
N GLY A 10 -14.56 10.12 4.05
CA GLY A 10 -15.92 10.51 3.65
C GLY A 10 -16.67 11.00 4.88
N GLY A 11 -16.95 12.30 4.92
CA GLY A 11 -17.65 12.97 5.98
C GLY A 11 -19.03 12.40 6.23
N ILE A 12 -19.35 12.21 7.51
CA ILE A 12 -20.72 12.07 8.02
C ILE A 12 -21.16 13.47 8.45
N GLY A 13 -22.03 14.09 7.66
CA GLY A 13 -22.80 15.25 8.08
C GLY A 13 -23.86 14.81 9.08
N ALA A 14 -23.63 15.03 10.35
CA ALA A 14 -24.65 15.06 11.37
C ALA A 14 -24.65 16.45 12.01
N ALA A 15 -25.70 17.21 11.77
CA ALA A 15 -25.96 18.44 12.48
C ALA A 15 -26.16 18.12 13.96
N LEU A 16 -25.26 18.56 14.82
CA LEU A 16 -25.42 18.59 16.26
C LEU A 16 -25.03 19.97 16.79
N LEU A 17 -25.90 20.43 17.66
CA LEU A 17 -25.88 21.62 18.48
C LEU A 17 -24.45 22.00 18.94
N SER A 18 -24.06 23.22 18.62
CA SER A 18 -22.79 23.81 18.99
C SER A 18 -22.68 24.00 20.51
N PRO A 19 -21.70 23.35 21.17
CA PRO A 19 -21.06 24.02 22.29
C PRO A 19 -20.12 25.05 21.68
N THR A 20 -20.07 26.22 22.25
CA THR A 20 -19.06 27.25 21.97
C THR A 20 -17.69 26.60 22.03
N LEU A 21 -17.13 26.24 20.87
CA LEU A 21 -15.77 25.77 20.73
C LEU A 21 -14.86 26.91 21.20
N ALA A 22 -14.22 26.72 22.34
CA ALA A 22 -13.05 27.52 22.68
C ALA A 22 -12.12 27.47 21.46
N ARG A 23 -11.85 28.63 20.86
CA ARG A 23 -10.98 28.77 19.69
C ARG A 23 -9.65 28.19 20.10
N ALA A 24 -9.26 27.07 19.51
CA ALA A 24 -7.94 26.47 19.74
C ALA A 24 -6.89 27.57 19.54
N ALA A 25 -5.86 27.58 20.38
CA ALA A 25 -4.74 28.51 20.20
C ALA A 25 -4.21 28.36 18.77
N PRO A 26 -3.77 29.45 18.13
CA PRO A 26 -3.19 29.39 16.78
C PRO A 26 -2.05 28.35 16.80
N ASP A 27 -2.07 27.41 15.85
CA ASP A 27 -0.97 26.47 15.60
C ASP A 27 -0.22 26.96 14.34
N PRO A 28 0.82 27.80 14.50
CA PRO A 28 1.51 28.40 13.36
C PRO A 28 2.13 27.37 12.42
N LEU A 29 2.58 26.22 12.95
CA LEU A 29 3.13 25.14 12.12
C LEU A 29 2.03 24.48 11.30
N ARG A 30 0.90 24.14 11.93
CA ARG A 30 -0.23 23.52 11.23
C ARG A 30 -0.77 24.42 10.15
N ASP A 31 -0.95 25.71 10.44
CA ASP A 31 -1.39 26.71 9.46
C ASP A 31 -0.41 26.86 8.28
N ALA A 32 0.90 26.75 8.54
CA ALA A 32 1.92 26.79 7.49
C ALA A 32 1.91 25.52 6.64
N LEU A 33 1.74 24.34 7.27
CA LEU A 33 1.62 23.06 6.55
C LEU A 33 0.35 23.04 5.67
N ASP A 34 -0.78 23.53 6.17
CA ASP A 34 -2.04 23.62 5.41
C ASP A 34 -1.90 24.54 4.19
N ARG A 35 -1.20 25.69 4.32
CA ARG A 35 -0.87 26.54 3.18
C ARG A 35 0.06 25.85 2.19
N ALA A 36 1.14 25.25 2.69
CA ALA A 36 2.13 24.54 1.87
C ALA A 36 1.51 23.40 1.04
N ALA A 37 0.48 22.74 1.56
CA ALA A 37 -0.23 21.67 0.84
C ALA A 37 -0.93 22.17 -0.43
N GLY A 38 -1.29 23.46 -0.51
CA GLY A 38 -1.92 24.10 -1.67
C GLY A 38 -0.97 24.86 -2.60
N GLU A 39 0.31 24.97 -2.25
CA GLU A 39 1.30 25.77 -2.99
C GLU A 39 2.12 24.91 -3.97
N ALA A 40 2.79 25.58 -4.93
CA ALA A 40 3.84 24.96 -5.72
C ALA A 40 5.00 24.53 -4.80
N PRO A 41 5.69 23.40 -5.06
CA PRO A 41 6.66 22.81 -4.12
C PRO A 41 7.75 23.76 -3.64
N GLU A 42 8.34 24.57 -4.53
CA GLU A 42 9.35 25.56 -4.14
C GLU A 42 8.80 26.67 -3.22
N THR A 43 7.56 27.11 -3.45
CA THR A 43 6.90 28.11 -2.58
C THR A 43 6.59 27.46 -1.23
N ALA A 44 6.04 26.26 -1.23
CA ALA A 44 5.78 25.48 -0.02
C ALA A 44 7.04 25.30 0.84
N LEU A 45 8.18 25.00 0.22
CA LEU A 45 9.47 24.90 0.92
C LEU A 45 9.88 26.22 1.58
N ARG A 46 9.65 27.35 0.91
CA ARG A 46 9.90 28.67 1.50
C ARG A 46 8.95 28.96 2.67
N THR A 47 7.67 28.65 2.51
CA THR A 47 6.65 28.78 3.57
C THR A 47 7.05 28.00 4.82
N LEU A 48 7.57 26.78 4.66
CA LEU A 48 8.02 25.96 5.76
C LEU A 48 9.43 26.31 6.26
N GLY A 49 10.23 27.04 5.50
CA GLY A 49 11.64 27.37 5.80
C GLY A 49 11.86 28.14 7.11
N GLY A 50 10.85 28.88 7.57
CA GLY A 50 10.92 29.68 8.80
C GLY A 50 10.83 28.87 10.11
N PHE A 51 10.55 27.56 10.06
CA PHE A 51 10.45 26.72 11.26
C PHE A 51 11.76 25.98 11.52
N ASP A 52 12.18 25.91 12.78
CA ASP A 52 13.34 25.12 13.19
C ASP A 52 12.88 23.74 13.67
N ALA A 53 13.24 22.69 12.94
CA ALA A 53 12.87 21.32 13.26
C ALA A 53 13.46 20.82 14.58
N ASP A 54 14.57 21.40 15.05
CA ASP A 54 15.23 20.98 16.29
C ASP A 54 14.52 21.52 17.54
N THR A 55 13.69 22.56 17.37
CA THR A 55 12.81 23.07 18.44
C THR A 55 11.50 22.32 18.56
N LEU A 56 11.17 21.46 17.58
CA LEU A 56 9.93 20.70 17.54
C LEU A 56 10.13 19.26 18.04
N HIS A 57 9.05 18.69 18.57
CA HIS A 57 9.05 17.33 19.10
C HIS A 57 7.89 16.50 18.59
N GLY A 58 8.00 15.17 18.71
CA GLY A 58 6.92 14.24 18.39
C GLY A 58 6.37 14.42 16.97
N ALA A 59 5.04 14.43 16.85
CA ALA A 59 4.34 14.51 15.57
C ALA A 59 4.64 15.80 14.78
N ASP A 60 4.86 16.95 15.46
CA ASP A 60 5.13 18.24 14.76
C ASP A 60 6.47 18.21 14.04
N ARG A 61 7.51 17.67 14.69
CA ARG A 61 8.82 17.47 14.06
C ARG A 61 8.70 16.52 12.86
N LEU A 62 7.94 15.43 13.01
CA LEU A 62 7.73 14.47 11.93
C LEU A 62 6.93 15.08 10.77
N ASP A 63 5.88 15.88 11.06
CA ASP A 63 5.09 16.55 10.02
C ASP A 63 5.96 17.53 9.23
N LEU A 64 6.75 18.39 9.90
CA LEU A 64 7.61 19.35 9.24
C LEU A 64 8.70 18.68 8.40
N THR A 65 9.42 17.72 8.99
CA THR A 65 10.56 17.09 8.32
C THR A 65 10.14 16.23 7.14
N ALA A 66 9.03 15.47 7.25
CA ALA A 66 8.48 14.70 6.15
C ALA A 66 7.95 15.62 5.03
N ALA A 67 7.25 16.71 5.38
CA ALA A 67 6.77 17.67 4.41
C ALA A 67 7.92 18.31 3.62
N ARG A 68 8.97 18.79 4.30
CA ARG A 68 10.15 19.36 3.63
C ARG A 68 10.85 18.38 2.70
N ALA A 69 11.13 17.16 3.17
CA ALA A 69 11.78 16.15 2.37
C ALA A 69 10.96 15.78 1.13
N GLY A 70 9.67 15.52 1.31
CA GLY A 70 8.79 15.17 0.18
C GLY A 70 8.57 16.32 -0.82
N LEU A 71 8.41 17.55 -0.33
CA LEU A 71 8.29 18.75 -1.18
C LEU A 71 9.58 19.03 -1.96
N ALA A 72 10.75 18.75 -1.40
CA ALA A 72 12.02 18.87 -2.11
C ALA A 72 12.08 17.91 -3.31
N ILE A 73 11.61 16.68 -3.14
CA ILE A 73 11.50 15.71 -4.24
C ILE A 73 10.44 16.16 -5.26
N ASP A 74 9.30 16.66 -4.79
CA ASP A 74 8.27 17.19 -5.69
C ASP A 74 8.78 18.39 -6.49
N ALA A 75 9.62 19.27 -5.90
CA ALA A 75 10.25 20.37 -6.62
C ALA A 75 11.20 19.85 -7.72
N MET A 76 11.99 18.79 -7.45
CA MET A 76 12.80 18.14 -8.48
C MET A 76 11.94 17.52 -9.59
N LEU A 77 10.86 16.81 -9.25
CA LEU A 77 9.93 16.25 -10.23
C LEU A 77 9.28 17.34 -11.11
N MET A 78 8.89 18.46 -10.51
CA MET A 78 8.30 19.58 -11.27
C MET A 78 9.33 20.28 -12.17
N ARG A 79 10.55 20.48 -11.69
CA ARG A 79 11.64 21.12 -12.45
C ARG A 79 12.08 20.23 -13.63
N ASP A 80 12.30 18.94 -13.40
CA ASP A 80 12.95 18.06 -14.35
C ASP A 80 11.95 17.41 -15.33
N PHE A 81 10.71 17.18 -14.89
CA PHE A 81 9.67 16.51 -15.66
C PHE A 81 8.37 17.31 -15.84
N GLY A 82 8.24 18.48 -15.21
CA GLY A 82 7.05 19.31 -15.25
C GLY A 82 5.82 18.73 -14.52
N ARG A 83 5.96 17.56 -13.88
CA ARG A 83 4.87 16.85 -13.21
C ARG A 83 5.37 15.75 -12.25
N ARG A 84 4.50 15.34 -11.31
CA ARG A 84 4.78 14.25 -10.37
C ARG A 84 4.59 12.87 -11.01
N SER A 85 3.52 12.67 -11.78
CA SER A 85 3.20 11.40 -12.43
C SER A 85 3.57 11.41 -13.92
N PRO A 86 4.15 10.32 -14.46
CA PRO A 86 4.44 10.22 -15.90
C PRO A 86 3.19 10.35 -16.77
N TYR A 87 2.03 9.95 -16.27
CA TYR A 87 0.79 9.94 -17.03
C TYR A 87 -0.27 10.81 -16.37
N ARG A 88 -0.89 11.67 -17.15
CA ARG A 88 -1.91 12.64 -16.74
C ARG A 88 -3.20 11.95 -16.34
N VAL A 89 -3.66 11.02 -17.17
CA VAL A 89 -4.93 10.32 -17.01
C VAL A 89 -4.69 8.83 -16.95
N THR A 90 -5.11 8.20 -15.85
CA THR A 90 -4.97 6.75 -15.61
C THR A 90 -6.20 6.25 -14.86
N PRO A 91 -6.37 4.92 -14.65
CA PRO A 91 -7.41 4.43 -13.74
C PRO A 91 -7.30 4.96 -12.31
N LEU A 92 -6.14 5.50 -11.92
CA LEU A 92 -5.83 5.95 -10.56
C LEU A 92 -5.70 7.47 -10.43
N ALA A 93 -5.58 8.21 -11.55
CA ALA A 93 -5.33 9.65 -11.57
C ALA A 93 -6.11 10.33 -12.70
N GLY A 94 -6.35 11.63 -12.53
CA GLY A 94 -7.03 12.50 -13.48
C GLY A 94 -8.16 13.32 -12.86
N ALA A 95 -8.56 14.41 -13.50
CA ALA A 95 -9.63 15.31 -13.04
C ALA A 95 -10.98 14.59 -12.89
N TRP A 96 -11.22 13.54 -13.69
CA TRP A 96 -12.41 12.70 -13.61
C TRP A 96 -12.57 11.96 -12.27
N ARG A 97 -11.48 11.85 -11.49
CA ARG A 97 -11.47 11.20 -10.18
C ARG A 97 -11.61 12.16 -9.00
N ALA A 98 -11.66 13.44 -9.25
CA ALA A 98 -11.85 14.43 -8.18
C ALA A 98 -13.14 14.13 -7.38
N ALA A 99 -13.18 14.48 -6.11
CA ALA A 99 -14.38 14.33 -5.28
C ALA A 99 -15.60 15.04 -5.87
N LYS A 100 -15.34 16.15 -6.58
CA LYS A 100 -16.30 16.88 -7.40
C LYS A 100 -15.67 17.08 -8.79
N PRO A 101 -15.88 16.15 -9.74
CA PRO A 101 -15.34 16.27 -11.08
C PRO A 101 -15.88 17.52 -11.76
N ASP A 102 -15.00 18.19 -12.52
CA ASP A 102 -15.30 19.38 -13.32
C ASP A 102 -15.02 19.12 -14.79
N ALA A 103 -15.99 19.44 -15.66
CA ALA A 103 -15.89 19.19 -17.10
C ALA A 103 -14.73 19.99 -17.74
N ALA A 104 -14.53 21.23 -17.35
CA ALA A 104 -13.45 22.06 -17.89
C ALA A 104 -12.06 21.51 -17.52
N ALA A 105 -11.90 21.01 -16.29
CA ALA A 105 -10.66 20.36 -15.86
C ALA A 105 -10.38 19.07 -16.63
N ILE A 106 -11.41 18.23 -16.89
CA ILE A 106 -11.29 17.01 -17.69
C ILE A 106 -10.91 17.36 -19.14
N ASP A 107 -11.54 18.39 -19.72
CA ASP A 107 -11.24 18.86 -21.08
C ASP A 107 -9.81 19.43 -21.19
N ALA A 108 -9.35 20.17 -20.18
CA ALA A 108 -7.98 20.69 -20.13
C ALA A 108 -6.94 19.54 -20.06
N GLU A 109 -7.21 18.50 -19.28
CA GLU A 109 -6.37 17.29 -19.27
C GLU A 109 -6.37 16.59 -20.63
N THR A 110 -7.55 16.48 -21.26
CA THR A 110 -7.72 15.86 -22.58
C THR A 110 -6.94 16.61 -23.66
N ALA A 111 -6.98 17.93 -23.64
CA ALA A 111 -6.18 18.77 -24.53
C ALA A 111 -4.67 18.56 -24.34
N GLY A 112 -4.22 18.38 -23.08
CA GLY A 112 -2.83 18.12 -22.75
C GLY A 112 -2.29 16.75 -23.21
N LEU A 113 -3.14 15.78 -23.52
CA LEU A 113 -2.70 14.42 -23.94
C LEU A 113 -1.91 14.43 -25.26
N MET A 114 -2.18 15.36 -26.16
CA MET A 114 -1.42 15.45 -27.43
C MET A 114 0.00 15.95 -27.19
N ALA A 115 0.16 17.00 -26.40
CA ALA A 115 1.48 17.49 -26.02
C ALA A 115 2.28 16.45 -25.23
N ASP A 116 1.60 15.69 -24.36
CA ASP A 116 2.22 14.54 -23.67
C ASP A 116 2.68 13.47 -24.66
N ALA A 117 1.88 13.15 -25.68
CA ALA A 117 2.24 12.18 -26.71
C ALA A 117 3.43 12.63 -27.56
N GLU A 118 3.52 13.91 -27.89
CA GLU A 118 4.66 14.52 -28.60
C GLU A 118 5.94 14.50 -27.75
N ALA A 119 5.79 14.69 -26.44
CA ALA A 119 6.88 14.56 -25.45
C ALA A 119 7.26 13.10 -25.14
N GLY A 120 6.65 12.11 -25.79
CA GLY A 120 6.93 10.67 -25.57
C GLY A 120 6.22 10.06 -24.34
N LEU A 121 5.37 10.82 -23.64
CA LEU A 121 4.66 10.41 -22.43
C LEU A 121 3.34 9.67 -22.72
N ARG A 122 3.35 8.77 -23.71
CA ARG A 122 2.17 7.96 -24.06
C ARG A 122 1.94 6.85 -23.05
N LEU A 123 0.68 6.65 -22.67
CA LEU A 123 0.29 5.48 -21.89
C LEU A 123 0.66 4.20 -22.64
N PRO A 124 1.26 3.21 -21.95
CA PRO A 124 1.39 1.86 -22.49
C PRO A 124 0.02 1.26 -22.83
N LEU A 125 -0.02 0.42 -23.87
CA LEU A 125 -1.27 -0.16 -24.39
C LEU A 125 -2.13 -0.79 -23.28
N ALA A 126 -1.56 -1.64 -22.45
CA ALA A 126 -2.28 -2.30 -21.35
C ALA A 126 -2.86 -1.30 -20.33
N SER A 127 -2.13 -0.21 -20.04
CA SER A 127 -2.59 0.86 -19.14
C SER A 127 -3.65 1.73 -19.80
N LEU A 128 -3.53 1.97 -21.11
CA LEU A 128 -4.49 2.74 -21.91
C LEU A 128 -5.85 2.02 -21.95
N ASP A 129 -5.89 0.75 -22.30
CA ASP A 129 -7.13 -0.04 -22.36
C ASP A 129 -7.86 -0.07 -21.01
N ARG A 130 -7.10 -0.18 -19.90
CA ARG A 130 -7.65 -0.09 -18.55
C ARG A 130 -8.18 1.29 -18.20
N THR A 131 -7.48 2.34 -18.65
CA THR A 131 -7.91 3.73 -18.44
C THR A 131 -9.25 3.98 -19.16
N VAL A 132 -9.37 3.56 -20.41
CA VAL A 132 -10.61 3.67 -21.20
C VAL A 132 -11.74 2.92 -20.52
N THR A 133 -11.48 1.69 -20.04
CA THR A 133 -12.49 0.91 -19.29
C THR A 133 -12.94 1.62 -18.00
N ALA A 134 -11.99 2.17 -17.23
CA ALA A 134 -12.31 2.87 -15.99
C ALA A 134 -13.10 4.17 -16.23
N LEU A 135 -12.74 4.91 -17.27
CA LEU A 135 -13.48 6.10 -17.71
C LEU A 135 -14.90 5.74 -18.14
N GLY A 136 -15.10 4.64 -18.91
CA GLY A 136 -16.42 4.15 -19.30
C GLY A 136 -17.31 3.83 -18.09
N GLY A 137 -16.75 3.23 -17.05
CA GLY A 137 -17.45 2.98 -15.79
C GLY A 137 -17.85 4.28 -15.06
N ALA A 138 -16.93 5.26 -15.01
CA ALA A 138 -17.19 6.56 -14.38
C ALA A 138 -18.26 7.38 -15.13
N ARG A 139 -18.20 7.34 -16.46
CA ARG A 139 -19.17 7.99 -17.36
C ARG A 139 -20.62 7.55 -17.06
N ALA A 140 -20.82 6.26 -16.84
CA ALA A 140 -22.16 5.71 -16.63
C ALA A 140 -22.88 6.28 -15.40
N ALA A 141 -22.14 6.75 -14.40
CA ALA A 141 -22.67 7.33 -13.16
C ALA A 141 -22.54 8.87 -13.10
N ALA A 142 -22.02 9.50 -14.17
CA ALA A 142 -21.71 10.94 -14.18
C ALA A 142 -22.90 11.79 -14.64
N ARG A 143 -22.91 13.06 -14.20
CA ARG A 143 -23.82 14.07 -14.75
C ARG A 143 -23.56 14.27 -16.25
N PRO A 144 -24.55 14.75 -17.05
CA PRO A 144 -24.43 14.85 -18.51
C PRO A 144 -23.21 15.64 -19.00
N ASP A 145 -22.87 16.76 -18.33
CA ASP A 145 -21.72 17.62 -18.67
C ASP A 145 -20.38 16.89 -18.44
N ILE A 146 -20.26 16.18 -17.32
CA ILE A 146 -19.10 15.38 -16.98
C ILE A 146 -19.00 14.17 -17.90
N ALA A 147 -20.12 13.47 -18.17
CA ALA A 147 -20.16 12.34 -19.10
C ALA A 147 -19.66 12.73 -20.50
N ALA A 148 -20.09 13.89 -21.02
CA ALA A 148 -19.64 14.39 -22.31
C ALA A 148 -18.14 14.73 -22.34
N ALA A 149 -17.58 15.28 -21.24
CA ALA A 149 -16.15 15.52 -21.13
C ALA A 149 -15.34 14.20 -21.06
N ILE A 150 -15.85 13.21 -20.32
CA ILE A 150 -15.26 11.86 -20.27
C ILE A 150 -15.32 11.18 -21.65
N ASP A 151 -16.41 11.33 -22.41
CA ASP A 151 -16.53 10.78 -23.78
C ASP A 151 -15.43 11.33 -24.70
N ARG A 152 -15.18 12.65 -24.65
CA ARG A 152 -14.09 13.27 -25.40
C ARG A 152 -12.70 12.75 -24.99
N GLN A 153 -12.49 12.51 -23.68
CA GLN A 153 -11.26 11.93 -23.16
C GLN A 153 -11.07 10.48 -23.61
N ILE A 154 -12.13 9.66 -23.58
CA ILE A 154 -12.12 8.29 -24.10
C ILE A 154 -11.79 8.29 -25.60
N GLN A 155 -12.46 9.13 -26.38
CA GLN A 155 -12.19 9.26 -27.83
C GLN A 155 -10.74 9.60 -28.11
N ARG A 156 -10.17 10.56 -27.35
CA ARG A 156 -8.77 10.98 -27.51
C ARG A 156 -7.81 9.83 -27.20
N LEU A 157 -8.01 9.14 -26.06
CA LEU A 157 -7.17 7.99 -25.66
C LEU A 157 -7.29 6.85 -26.65
N THR A 158 -8.50 6.50 -27.12
CA THR A 158 -8.72 5.45 -28.10
C THR A 158 -8.00 5.75 -29.41
N GLY A 159 -8.00 7.02 -29.87
CA GLY A 159 -7.26 7.44 -31.05
C GLY A 159 -5.73 7.35 -30.92
N MET A 160 -5.20 7.16 -29.70
CA MET A 160 -3.75 6.95 -29.46
C MET A 160 -3.35 5.47 -29.40
N ARG A 161 -4.31 4.53 -29.51
CA ARG A 161 -4.11 3.12 -29.27
C ARG A 161 -3.04 2.49 -30.17
N ASP A 162 -3.08 2.79 -31.46
CA ASP A 162 -2.18 2.20 -32.46
C ASP A 162 -0.72 2.66 -32.31
N THR A 163 -0.52 3.78 -31.60
CA THR A 163 0.81 4.33 -31.31
C THR A 163 1.20 4.16 -29.84
N ALA A 164 0.39 3.45 -29.05
CA ALA A 164 0.67 3.18 -27.66
C ALA A 164 1.86 2.21 -27.53
N PRO A 165 2.83 2.50 -26.64
CA PRO A 165 3.94 1.60 -26.41
C PRO A 165 3.47 0.25 -25.86
N SER A 166 4.03 -0.86 -26.37
CA SER A 166 3.79 -2.20 -25.81
C SER A 166 4.47 -2.37 -24.44
N HIS A 167 5.59 -1.66 -24.24
CA HIS A 167 6.41 -1.75 -23.04
C HIS A 167 5.79 -0.97 -21.88
N PRO A 168 5.47 -1.61 -20.72
CA PRO A 168 4.71 -0.97 -19.66
C PRO A 168 5.53 -0.03 -18.75
N GLY A 169 6.87 -0.17 -18.73
CA GLY A 169 7.74 0.53 -17.78
C GLY A 169 8.02 1.99 -18.14
N ILE A 170 8.31 2.82 -17.14
CA ILE A 170 8.69 4.23 -17.32
C ILE A 170 10.17 4.42 -17.67
N GLY A 171 11.02 3.41 -17.50
CA GLY A 171 12.43 3.44 -17.91
C GLY A 171 12.65 3.69 -19.41
N ARG A 172 11.64 3.44 -20.26
CA ARG A 172 11.63 3.81 -21.69
C ARG A 172 11.49 5.32 -21.92
N LEU A 173 11.08 6.08 -20.93
CA LEU A 173 10.93 7.55 -21.01
C LEU A 173 12.32 8.19 -20.89
N ARG A 174 12.44 9.41 -21.40
CA ARG A 174 13.61 10.22 -21.16
C ARG A 174 13.83 10.37 -19.65
N ASP A 175 15.05 10.07 -19.18
CA ASP A 175 15.41 10.12 -17.76
C ASP A 175 14.50 9.29 -16.84
N GLY A 176 13.90 8.20 -17.38
CA GLY A 176 12.89 7.39 -16.69
C GLY A 176 13.42 6.72 -15.43
N GLU A 177 14.71 6.33 -15.36
CA GLU A 177 15.34 5.81 -14.16
C GLU A 177 15.43 6.88 -13.05
N SER A 178 15.79 8.11 -13.41
CA SER A 178 15.80 9.25 -12.48
C SER A 178 14.39 9.53 -11.96
N TRP A 179 13.40 9.50 -12.85
CA TRP A 179 11.99 9.65 -12.46
C TRP A 179 11.56 8.57 -11.47
N TYR A 180 11.85 7.30 -11.77
CA TYR A 180 11.55 6.17 -10.89
C TYR A 180 12.21 6.33 -9.51
N THR A 181 13.47 6.74 -9.48
CA THR A 181 14.23 6.96 -8.24
C THR A 181 13.62 8.09 -7.39
N LEU A 182 13.17 9.17 -8.00
CA LEU A 182 12.48 10.25 -7.29
C LEU A 182 11.13 9.78 -6.74
N LEU A 183 10.36 9.00 -7.52
CA LEU A 183 9.10 8.42 -7.04
C LEU A 183 9.30 7.45 -5.88
N LEU A 184 10.36 6.63 -5.90
CA LEU A 184 10.73 5.75 -4.81
C LEU A 184 10.97 6.55 -3.52
N ASN A 185 11.84 7.55 -3.60
CA ASN A 185 12.24 8.33 -2.43
C ASN A 185 11.11 9.24 -1.93
N ARG A 186 10.18 9.61 -2.79
CA ARG A 186 9.05 10.49 -2.43
C ARG A 186 8.18 9.92 -1.31
N GLY A 187 7.79 8.66 -1.41
CA GLY A 187 6.85 8.01 -0.47
C GLY A 187 7.52 7.14 0.60
N LEU A 188 8.81 6.94 0.49
CA LEU A 188 9.60 6.04 1.36
C LEU A 188 10.53 6.79 2.31
N GLY A 189 11.43 7.58 1.75
CA GLY A 189 12.53 8.23 2.46
C GLY A 189 13.67 8.56 1.49
N ASP A 190 14.65 9.33 1.95
CA ASP A 190 15.73 9.80 1.10
C ASP A 190 16.87 8.78 0.98
N GLY A 191 17.64 8.87 -0.11
CA GLY A 191 18.89 8.13 -0.29
C GLY A 191 18.74 6.68 -0.77
N HIS A 192 17.56 6.25 -1.18
CA HIS A 192 17.36 4.90 -1.71
C HIS A 192 17.70 4.83 -3.19
N SER A 193 18.49 3.80 -3.57
CA SER A 193 18.87 3.47 -4.94
C SER A 193 18.15 2.20 -5.38
N PRO A 194 17.45 2.19 -6.53
CA PRO A 194 16.80 0.99 -7.06
C PRO A 194 17.77 -0.19 -7.22
N ALA A 195 18.98 0.05 -7.72
CA ALA A 195 19.98 -1.01 -7.91
C ALA A 195 20.48 -1.62 -6.59
N ALA A 196 20.64 -0.81 -5.52
CA ALA A 196 20.98 -1.34 -4.21
C ALA A 196 19.81 -2.11 -3.59
N ALA A 197 18.59 -1.61 -3.77
CA ALA A 197 17.37 -2.27 -3.34
C ALA A 197 17.17 -3.62 -4.01
N GLU A 198 17.38 -3.72 -5.31
CA GLU A 198 17.29 -4.95 -6.08
C GLU A 198 18.25 -6.03 -5.55
N ARG A 199 19.53 -5.70 -5.39
CA ARG A 199 20.51 -6.66 -4.82
C ARG A 199 20.08 -7.16 -3.44
N ARG A 200 19.57 -6.28 -2.62
CA ARG A 200 19.08 -6.65 -1.28
C ARG A 200 17.86 -7.57 -1.34
N LEU A 201 16.91 -7.26 -2.21
CA LEU A 201 15.69 -8.05 -2.37
C LEU A 201 15.97 -9.43 -2.98
N LEU A 202 16.92 -9.55 -3.91
CA LEU A 202 17.35 -10.84 -4.43
C LEU A 202 17.98 -11.71 -3.33
N ALA A 203 18.85 -11.14 -2.49
CA ALA A 203 19.41 -11.86 -1.35
C ALA A 203 18.33 -12.26 -0.32
N GLU A 204 17.30 -11.42 -0.14
CA GLU A 204 16.15 -11.72 0.71
C GLU A 204 15.27 -12.82 0.12
N LEU A 205 15.05 -12.81 -1.20
CA LEU A 205 14.34 -13.85 -1.93
C LEU A 205 14.98 -15.21 -1.69
N ASP A 206 16.30 -15.31 -1.91
CA ASP A 206 17.06 -16.56 -1.70
C ASP A 206 16.94 -17.05 -0.25
N ARG A 207 17.05 -16.15 0.72
CA ARG A 207 16.92 -16.47 2.14
C ARG A 207 15.53 -17.00 2.49
N GLN A 208 14.48 -16.38 1.98
CA GLN A 208 13.11 -16.82 2.25
C GLN A 208 12.77 -18.12 1.51
N GLN A 209 13.29 -18.34 0.32
CA GLN A 209 13.16 -19.64 -0.38
C GLN A 209 13.88 -20.76 0.38
N ALA A 210 15.08 -20.54 0.91
CA ALA A 210 15.79 -21.51 1.73
C ALA A 210 15.01 -21.84 3.04
N ARG A 211 14.43 -20.80 3.67
CA ARG A 211 13.55 -20.98 4.83
C ARG A 211 12.31 -21.79 4.48
N ALA A 212 11.64 -21.49 3.38
CA ALA A 212 10.50 -22.26 2.89
C ALA A 212 10.87 -23.73 2.63
N ALA A 213 12.02 -23.99 1.98
CA ALA A 213 12.48 -25.36 1.71
C ALA A 213 12.67 -26.16 3.00
N THR A 214 13.22 -25.54 4.06
CA THR A 214 13.38 -26.15 5.38
C THR A 214 12.02 -26.48 6.02
N LEU A 215 11.07 -25.54 5.94
CA LEU A 215 9.72 -25.73 6.49
C LEU A 215 8.95 -26.82 5.73
N PHE A 216 9.05 -26.84 4.39
CA PHE A 216 8.47 -27.91 3.58
C PHE A 216 9.01 -29.28 3.93
N ALA A 217 10.32 -29.41 4.18
CA ALA A 217 10.91 -30.67 4.64
C ALA A 217 10.32 -31.15 5.99
N ARG A 218 10.03 -30.21 6.92
CA ARG A 218 9.39 -30.54 8.21
C ARG A 218 7.97 -31.07 8.05
N ILE A 219 7.28 -30.77 6.97
CA ILE A 219 5.94 -31.34 6.69
C ILE A 219 5.96 -32.48 5.65
N GLY A 220 7.15 -32.98 5.31
CA GLY A 220 7.32 -34.12 4.40
C GLY A 220 7.25 -33.79 2.91
N MET A 221 7.24 -32.49 2.52
CA MET A 221 7.21 -32.06 1.12
C MET A 221 8.63 -31.73 0.64
N THR A 222 9.34 -32.70 0.06
CA THR A 222 10.76 -32.58 -0.31
C THR A 222 11.01 -32.53 -1.82
N GLN A 223 10.04 -32.88 -2.64
CA GLN A 223 10.19 -32.98 -4.10
C GLN A 223 9.79 -31.68 -4.80
N GLY A 224 10.48 -31.35 -5.88
CA GLY A 224 10.22 -30.17 -6.70
C GLY A 224 10.80 -28.88 -6.11
N SER A 225 10.64 -27.78 -6.83
CA SER A 225 11.01 -26.41 -6.41
C SER A 225 10.11 -25.93 -5.26
N VAL A 226 10.52 -24.85 -4.59
CA VAL A 226 9.69 -24.17 -3.57
C VAL A 226 8.35 -23.73 -4.15
N ALA A 227 8.33 -23.19 -5.35
CA ALA A 227 7.12 -22.76 -6.05
C ALA A 227 6.17 -23.93 -6.33
N GLU A 228 6.68 -25.07 -6.82
CA GLU A 228 5.87 -26.27 -7.04
C GLU A 228 5.29 -26.82 -5.74
N ARG A 229 6.06 -26.80 -4.65
CA ARG A 229 5.57 -27.21 -3.33
C ARG A 229 4.49 -26.28 -2.81
N TYR A 230 4.61 -24.96 -3.00
CA TYR A 230 3.53 -24.04 -2.68
C TYR A 230 2.28 -24.29 -3.53
N THR A 231 2.44 -24.53 -4.84
CA THR A 231 1.31 -24.89 -5.70
C THR A 231 0.61 -26.18 -5.20
N ALA A 232 1.37 -27.20 -4.80
CA ALA A 232 0.81 -28.42 -4.26
C ALA A 232 0.10 -28.20 -2.91
N LEU A 233 0.72 -27.44 -1.99
CA LEU A 233 0.13 -27.12 -0.69
C LEU A 233 -1.13 -26.26 -0.82
N TRP A 234 -1.15 -25.35 -1.80
CA TRP A 234 -2.32 -24.49 -2.06
C TRP A 234 -3.54 -25.26 -2.55
N ARG A 235 -3.33 -26.38 -3.25
CA ARG A 235 -4.38 -27.24 -3.80
C ARG A 235 -4.76 -28.40 -2.88
N ASP A 236 -4.12 -28.51 -1.72
CA ASP A 236 -4.39 -29.59 -0.78
C ASP A 236 -5.75 -29.37 -0.10
N GLU A 237 -6.72 -30.21 -0.47
CA GLU A 237 -8.10 -30.16 0.00
C GLU A 237 -8.24 -30.20 1.53
N ARG A 238 -7.26 -30.77 2.24
CA ARG A 238 -7.26 -30.84 3.71
C ARG A 238 -7.21 -29.48 4.38
N TYR A 239 -6.72 -28.46 3.67
CA TYR A 239 -6.52 -27.09 4.18
C TYR A 239 -7.46 -26.09 3.55
N LEU A 240 -8.34 -26.51 2.65
CA LEU A 240 -9.30 -25.63 1.98
C LEU A 240 -10.66 -25.68 2.68
N TYR A 241 -11.23 -24.53 2.91
CA TYR A 241 -12.59 -24.45 3.42
C TYR A 241 -13.59 -24.81 2.32
N PRO A 242 -14.70 -25.54 2.66
CA PRO A 242 -15.80 -25.74 1.72
C PRO A 242 -16.37 -24.41 1.22
N ASP A 243 -16.76 -24.35 -0.05
CA ASP A 243 -17.46 -23.18 -0.60
C ASP A 243 -18.93 -23.19 -0.17
N SER A 244 -19.15 -22.86 1.08
CA SER A 244 -20.44 -22.82 1.76
C SER A 244 -20.41 -21.81 2.89
N ASP A 245 -21.57 -21.43 3.41
CA ASP A 245 -21.67 -20.53 4.56
C ASP A 245 -21.02 -21.13 5.80
N ALA A 246 -21.11 -22.46 5.98
CA ALA A 246 -20.42 -23.16 7.07
C ALA A 246 -18.89 -23.08 6.91
N GLY A 247 -18.36 -23.21 5.68
CA GLY A 247 -16.93 -23.03 5.41
C GLY A 247 -16.46 -21.59 5.67
N ARG A 248 -17.25 -20.59 5.28
CA ARG A 248 -16.98 -19.18 5.59
C ARG A 248 -17.00 -18.90 7.09
N ALA A 249 -17.97 -19.47 7.80
CA ALA A 249 -18.02 -19.38 9.26
C ALA A 249 -16.81 -20.02 9.94
N SER A 250 -16.35 -21.19 9.44
CA SER A 250 -15.14 -21.85 9.94
C SER A 250 -13.89 -20.97 9.74
N ALA A 251 -13.72 -20.35 8.58
CA ALA A 251 -12.59 -19.44 8.33
C ALA A 251 -12.60 -18.24 9.31
N ILE A 252 -13.75 -17.65 9.59
CA ILE A 252 -13.88 -16.55 10.58
C ILE A 252 -13.58 -17.07 12.01
N ALA A 253 -13.98 -18.29 12.35
CA ALA A 253 -13.67 -18.88 13.63
C ALA A 253 -12.16 -19.08 13.82
N ASP A 254 -11.46 -19.61 12.81
CA ASP A 254 -10.00 -19.81 12.84
C ASP A 254 -9.25 -18.46 12.94
N MET A 255 -9.71 -17.45 12.22
CA MET A 255 -9.17 -16.08 12.34
C MET A 255 -9.39 -15.52 13.75
N THR A 256 -10.55 -15.78 14.36
CA THR A 256 -10.89 -15.31 15.71
C THR A 256 -9.99 -16.00 16.77
N VAL A 257 -9.73 -17.29 16.64
CA VAL A 257 -8.79 -18.02 17.51
C VAL A 257 -7.37 -17.47 17.39
N THR A 258 -6.92 -17.24 16.15
CA THR A 258 -5.61 -16.62 15.90
C THR A 258 -5.53 -15.21 16.50
N LEU A 259 -6.57 -14.40 16.32
CA LEU A 259 -6.65 -13.06 16.88
C LEU A 259 -6.57 -13.06 18.41
N ALA A 260 -7.27 -13.98 19.08
CA ALA A 260 -7.22 -14.12 20.53
C ALA A 260 -5.80 -14.46 21.02
N THR A 261 -5.13 -15.38 20.32
CA THR A 261 -3.74 -15.75 20.61
C THR A 261 -2.79 -14.54 20.42
N LEU A 262 -2.89 -13.82 19.33
CA LEU A 262 -2.05 -12.66 19.06
C LEU A 262 -2.32 -11.50 20.03
N ARG A 263 -3.60 -11.28 20.39
CA ARG A 263 -3.98 -10.26 21.38
C ARG A 263 -3.28 -10.47 22.72
N SER A 264 -3.21 -11.71 23.22
CA SER A 264 -2.51 -12.02 24.47
C SER A 264 -1.01 -11.77 24.42
N ARG A 265 -0.42 -11.74 23.22
CA ARG A 265 1.03 -11.53 22.99
C ARG A 265 1.41 -10.08 22.73
N VAL A 266 0.46 -9.20 22.44
CA VAL A 266 0.73 -7.79 22.15
C VAL A 266 1.66 -7.13 23.18
N PRO A 267 1.46 -7.29 24.52
CA PRO A 267 2.35 -6.67 25.49
C PRO A 267 3.81 -7.10 25.36
N ALA A 268 4.06 -8.37 25.01
CA ALA A 268 5.40 -8.90 24.82
C ALA A 268 6.02 -8.50 23.47
N LEU A 269 5.19 -8.22 22.46
CA LEU A 269 5.62 -7.85 21.11
C LEU A 269 5.85 -6.35 20.98
N VAL A 270 4.86 -5.53 21.34
CA VAL A 270 4.90 -4.08 21.10
C VAL A 270 4.76 -3.23 22.36
N GLY A 271 4.67 -3.88 23.54
CA GLY A 271 4.51 -3.19 24.83
C GLY A 271 3.06 -2.79 25.13
N ALA A 272 2.90 -1.92 26.11
CA ALA A 272 1.60 -1.41 26.51
C ALA A 272 1.03 -0.49 25.42
N VAL A 273 -0.22 -0.75 25.03
CA VAL A 273 -1.01 0.08 24.12
C VAL A 273 -2.36 0.38 24.74
N PRO A 274 -3.06 1.46 24.35
CA PRO A 274 -4.40 1.74 24.83
C PRO A 274 -5.34 0.55 24.61
N ALA A 275 -6.09 0.14 25.63
CA ALA A 275 -6.94 -1.07 25.60
C ALA A 275 -7.91 -1.09 24.40
N TRP A 276 -8.44 0.07 24.01
CA TRP A 276 -9.36 0.19 22.87
C TRP A 276 -8.72 -0.19 21.53
N THR A 277 -7.38 -0.10 21.37
CA THR A 277 -6.69 -0.55 20.14
C THR A 277 -6.70 -2.07 20.01
N LEU A 278 -6.95 -2.78 21.09
CA LEU A 278 -7.08 -4.24 21.13
C LEU A 278 -8.53 -4.71 20.98
N ASP A 279 -9.51 -3.79 21.09
CA ASP A 279 -10.93 -4.10 20.90
C ASP A 279 -11.25 -4.18 19.40
N VAL A 280 -10.84 -5.29 18.81
CA VAL A 280 -10.95 -5.54 17.36
C VAL A 280 -11.50 -6.94 17.10
N THR A 281 -12.24 -7.07 16.00
CA THR A 281 -12.90 -8.31 15.59
C THR A 281 -12.67 -8.60 14.12
N THR A 282 -13.11 -9.78 13.67
CA THR A 282 -13.21 -10.13 12.26
C THR A 282 -14.63 -10.55 11.92
N ARG A 283 -15.13 -10.15 10.76
CA ARG A 283 -16.43 -10.56 10.24
C ARG A 283 -16.39 -10.67 8.70
N PRO A 284 -17.26 -11.48 8.09
CA PRO A 284 -17.39 -11.49 6.64
C PRO A 284 -18.09 -10.21 6.14
N LEU A 285 -17.99 -9.96 4.82
CA LEU A 285 -18.83 -8.99 4.13
C LEU A 285 -20.32 -9.36 4.30
N THR A 286 -21.14 -8.37 4.56
CA THR A 286 -22.60 -8.53 4.55
C THR A 286 -23.14 -8.70 3.12
N PRO A 287 -24.35 -9.25 2.94
CA PRO A 287 -24.98 -9.32 1.60
C PRO A 287 -25.06 -7.97 0.89
N GLN A 288 -25.32 -6.88 1.62
CA GLN A 288 -25.37 -5.53 1.06
C GLN A 288 -23.99 -5.04 0.60
N GLU A 289 -22.93 -5.35 1.36
CA GLU A 289 -21.56 -5.01 1.00
C GLU A 289 -21.10 -5.80 -0.23
N ILE A 290 -21.50 -7.07 -0.34
CA ILE A 290 -21.25 -7.92 -1.52
C ILE A 290 -21.99 -7.37 -2.74
N ALA A 291 -23.28 -7.03 -2.62
CA ALA A 291 -24.09 -6.47 -3.69
C ALA A 291 -23.56 -5.11 -4.16
N ALA A 292 -22.97 -4.31 -3.25
CA ALA A 292 -22.29 -3.07 -3.57
C ALA A 292 -20.89 -3.27 -4.19
N GLY A 293 -20.46 -4.51 -4.46
CA GLY A 293 -19.16 -4.83 -5.04
C GLY A 293 -17.97 -4.55 -4.11
N ARG A 294 -18.21 -4.45 -2.80
CA ARG A 294 -17.12 -4.18 -1.85
C ARG A 294 -16.14 -5.35 -1.79
N GLN A 295 -14.89 -5.01 -1.60
CA GLN A 295 -13.81 -5.93 -1.21
C GLN A 295 -13.61 -5.86 0.30
N GLY A 296 -12.75 -6.71 0.86
CA GLY A 296 -12.38 -6.63 2.26
C GLY A 296 -11.80 -5.26 2.64
N PHE A 297 -12.11 -4.79 3.83
CA PHE A 297 -11.69 -3.48 4.34
C PHE A 297 -11.52 -3.47 5.86
N ARG A 298 -10.96 -2.40 6.39
CA ARG A 298 -10.73 -2.20 7.83
C ARG A 298 -11.61 -1.08 8.36
N GLU A 299 -12.17 -1.31 9.52
CA GLU A 299 -12.72 -0.28 10.41
C GLU A 299 -11.74 -0.13 11.57
N VAL A 300 -10.95 0.96 11.55
CA VAL A 300 -9.91 1.21 12.56
C VAL A 300 -10.56 1.51 13.91
N PRO A 301 -10.08 0.90 15.02
CA PRO A 301 -10.62 1.16 16.34
C PRO A 301 -10.35 2.61 16.78
N THR A 302 -11.26 3.15 17.58
CA THR A 302 -11.14 4.47 18.22
C THR A 302 -11.45 4.34 19.71
N PRO A 303 -11.18 5.35 20.55
CA PRO A 303 -11.54 5.30 21.97
C PRO A 303 -13.02 5.02 22.24
N THR A 304 -13.91 5.28 21.28
CA THR A 304 -15.37 5.15 21.41
C THR A 304 -15.99 4.08 20.52
N ARG A 305 -15.20 3.41 19.69
CA ARG A 305 -15.72 2.42 18.73
C ARG A 305 -14.70 1.28 18.53
N PRO A 306 -15.14 0.01 18.66
CA PRO A 306 -14.30 -1.14 18.32
C PRO A 306 -13.91 -1.13 16.85
N GLY A 307 -12.80 -1.80 16.54
CA GLY A 307 -12.35 -2.02 15.18
C GLY A 307 -12.83 -3.35 14.61
N ALA A 308 -12.78 -3.46 13.28
CA ALA A 308 -13.07 -4.72 12.61
C ALA A 308 -12.26 -4.86 11.32
N TYR A 309 -11.82 -6.08 11.03
CA TYR A 309 -11.41 -6.46 9.69
C TYR A 309 -12.57 -7.19 9.00
N ILE A 310 -13.07 -6.61 7.94
CA ILE A 310 -14.16 -7.14 7.14
C ILE A 310 -13.56 -7.97 6.02
N VAL A 311 -13.78 -9.28 6.07
CA VAL A 311 -13.11 -10.25 5.20
C VAL A 311 -13.94 -10.50 3.95
N ASP A 312 -13.32 -10.37 2.78
CA ASP A 312 -13.93 -10.82 1.53
C ASP A 312 -13.73 -12.35 1.37
N LEU A 313 -14.77 -13.12 1.60
CA LEU A 313 -14.77 -14.59 1.51
C LEU A 313 -15.51 -15.10 0.25
N LYS A 314 -15.70 -14.28 -0.79
CA LYS A 314 -16.38 -14.71 -2.02
C LYS A 314 -15.67 -15.92 -2.65
N ASP A 315 -14.36 -15.88 -2.73
CA ASP A 315 -13.52 -16.96 -3.28
C ASP A 315 -12.84 -17.74 -2.14
N ILE A 316 -13.62 -18.33 -1.23
CA ILE A 316 -13.13 -18.98 -0.02
C ILE A 316 -12.11 -20.10 -0.32
N ARG A 317 -12.27 -20.81 -1.44
CA ARG A 317 -11.37 -21.89 -1.88
C ARG A 317 -9.95 -21.38 -2.20
N ARG A 318 -9.76 -20.10 -2.41
CA ARG A 318 -8.45 -19.48 -2.59
C ARG A 318 -7.78 -19.05 -1.28
N ARG A 319 -8.38 -19.40 -0.12
CA ARG A 319 -7.89 -19.02 1.21
C ARG A 319 -7.59 -20.25 2.06
N PRO A 320 -6.50 -20.98 1.78
CA PRO A 320 -6.11 -22.11 2.65
C PRO A 320 -5.92 -21.65 4.09
N SER A 321 -6.34 -22.49 5.04
CA SER A 321 -6.32 -22.18 6.47
C SER A 321 -4.95 -21.76 7.00
N TRP A 322 -3.88 -22.36 6.47
CA TRP A 322 -2.49 -22.04 6.86
C TRP A 322 -2.03 -20.63 6.47
N THR A 323 -2.76 -19.91 5.59
CA THR A 323 -2.45 -18.52 5.21
C THR A 323 -3.09 -17.48 6.13
N LEU A 324 -4.15 -17.85 6.87
CA LEU A 324 -4.96 -16.91 7.65
C LEU A 324 -4.20 -16.28 8.84
N PRO A 325 -3.29 -16.98 9.55
CA PRO A 325 -2.57 -16.38 10.67
C PRO A 325 -1.80 -15.12 10.30
N SER A 326 -1.13 -15.10 9.15
CA SER A 326 -0.41 -13.91 8.69
C SER A 326 -1.35 -12.77 8.29
N VAL A 327 -2.51 -13.09 7.73
CA VAL A 327 -3.54 -12.06 7.42
C VAL A 327 -4.04 -11.41 8.70
N VAL A 328 -4.31 -12.20 9.75
CA VAL A 328 -4.73 -11.68 11.06
C VAL A 328 -3.64 -10.80 11.67
N ALA A 329 -2.38 -11.21 11.57
CA ALA A 329 -1.26 -10.42 12.07
C ALA A 329 -1.12 -9.08 11.34
N HIS A 330 -1.26 -9.07 10.02
CA HIS A 330 -1.15 -7.89 9.17
C HIS A 330 -2.32 -6.92 9.38
N GLU A 331 -3.54 -7.42 9.22
CA GLU A 331 -4.74 -6.60 9.20
C GLU A 331 -5.19 -6.17 10.60
N LEU A 332 -4.94 -7.02 11.61
CA LEU A 332 -5.42 -6.81 12.97
C LEU A 332 -4.25 -6.58 13.94
N LEU A 333 -3.80 -7.61 14.67
CA LEU A 333 -2.83 -7.49 15.77
C LEU A 333 -1.58 -8.36 15.50
N PRO A 334 -0.37 -7.80 15.65
CA PRO A 334 -0.04 -6.43 16.08
C PRO A 334 0.03 -5.42 14.93
N GLY A 335 -0.60 -5.70 13.79
CA GLY A 335 -0.52 -4.95 12.54
C GLY A 335 -1.28 -3.62 12.54
N HIS A 336 -2.06 -3.44 11.47
CA HIS A 336 -2.67 -2.15 11.15
C HIS A 336 -3.60 -1.59 12.22
N MET A 337 -4.33 -2.44 12.99
CA MET A 337 -5.26 -1.93 14.00
C MET A 337 -4.56 -1.20 15.15
N ILE A 338 -3.35 -1.66 15.53
CA ILE A 338 -2.53 -0.92 16.50
C ILE A 338 -1.93 0.32 15.86
N GLN A 339 -1.26 0.19 14.72
CA GLN A 339 -0.55 1.29 14.08
C GLN A 339 -1.49 2.44 13.70
N LEU A 340 -2.59 2.14 12.99
CA LEU A 340 -3.54 3.16 12.56
C LEU A 340 -4.40 3.69 13.72
N GLY A 341 -4.70 2.84 14.71
CA GLY A 341 -5.39 3.27 15.92
C GLY A 341 -4.57 4.30 16.69
N LEU A 342 -3.29 4.03 16.94
CA LEU A 342 -2.39 4.97 17.59
C LEU A 342 -2.20 6.26 16.78
N GLU A 343 -2.01 6.12 15.46
CA GLU A 343 -1.91 7.25 14.54
C GLU A 343 -3.17 8.13 14.57
N GLY A 344 -4.35 7.52 14.77
CA GLY A 344 -5.63 8.22 14.88
C GLY A 344 -5.80 9.09 16.11
N ILE A 345 -4.98 8.91 17.17
CA ILE A 345 -4.98 9.79 18.36
C ILE A 345 -4.51 11.21 17.97
N ARG A 346 -3.47 11.27 17.16
CA ARG A 346 -2.93 12.51 16.59
C ARG A 346 -2.63 12.27 15.11
N PRO A 347 -3.63 12.45 14.23
CA PRO A 347 -3.46 12.18 12.81
C PRO A 347 -2.31 13.00 12.20
N PRO A 348 -1.47 12.37 11.37
CA PRO A 348 -0.41 13.08 10.67
C PRO A 348 -1.00 14.15 9.75
N HIS A 349 -0.24 15.21 9.52
CA HIS A 349 -0.62 16.16 8.47
C HIS A 349 -0.72 15.44 7.10
N PRO A 350 -1.68 15.83 6.20
CA PRO A 350 -1.82 15.20 4.89
C PRO A 350 -0.53 15.11 4.07
N LEU A 351 0.37 16.08 4.17
CA LEU A 351 1.70 16.02 3.54
C LEU A 351 2.52 14.84 4.08
N ARG A 352 2.59 14.65 5.42
CA ARG A 352 3.29 13.48 5.97
C ARG A 352 2.59 12.19 5.60
N ALA A 353 1.25 12.18 5.61
CA ALA A 353 0.48 11.00 5.22
C ALA A 353 0.82 10.53 3.80
N ASP A 354 1.09 11.46 2.88
CA ASP A 354 1.51 11.19 1.51
C ASP A 354 3.01 10.81 1.40
N TYR A 355 3.89 11.59 2.04
CA TYR A 355 5.35 11.41 1.93
C TYR A 355 5.95 10.30 2.82
N ALA A 356 5.17 9.70 3.69
CA ALA A 356 5.52 8.52 4.49
C ALA A 356 4.52 7.36 4.27
N ALA A 357 3.92 7.27 3.08
CA ALA A 357 2.85 6.32 2.79
C ALA A 357 3.31 4.86 2.87
N ALA A 358 4.56 4.56 2.50
CA ALA A 358 5.12 3.21 2.51
C ALA A 358 5.22 2.59 3.92
N PHE A 359 5.32 3.43 4.97
CA PHE A 359 5.42 2.97 6.35
C PHE A 359 4.26 2.06 6.78
N VAL A 360 3.04 2.37 6.34
CA VAL A 360 1.84 1.64 6.76
C VAL A 360 1.94 0.16 6.36
N GLU A 361 2.22 -0.11 5.09
CA GLU A 361 2.40 -1.49 4.61
C GLU A 361 3.70 -2.10 5.17
N GLY A 362 4.76 -1.31 5.30
CA GLY A 362 6.02 -1.74 5.93
C GLY A 362 5.81 -2.27 7.35
N TRP A 363 5.03 -1.56 8.17
CA TRP A 363 4.64 -2.03 9.50
C TRP A 363 3.78 -3.30 9.45
N GLY A 364 2.78 -3.36 8.56
CA GLY A 364 1.93 -4.53 8.40
C GLY A 364 2.74 -5.79 8.09
N ILE A 365 3.70 -5.70 7.16
CA ILE A 365 4.60 -6.81 6.81
C ILE A 365 5.50 -7.19 8.01
N TYR A 366 6.03 -6.21 8.72
CA TYR A 366 6.83 -6.47 9.91
C TYR A 366 6.02 -7.12 11.05
N ALA A 367 4.77 -6.72 11.23
CA ALA A 367 3.86 -7.33 12.19
C ALA A 367 3.59 -8.81 11.91
N GLU A 368 3.50 -9.21 10.63
CA GLU A 368 3.44 -10.62 10.23
C GLU A 368 4.70 -11.37 10.71
N GLN A 369 5.87 -10.79 10.55
CA GLN A 369 7.14 -11.38 11.00
C GLN A 369 7.18 -11.55 12.53
N LEU A 370 6.73 -10.55 13.29
CA LEU A 370 6.63 -10.64 14.75
C LEU A 370 5.69 -11.76 15.21
N ALA A 371 4.55 -11.90 14.55
CA ALA A 371 3.57 -12.95 14.86
C ALA A 371 4.10 -14.34 14.53
N ALA A 372 4.82 -14.48 13.41
CA ALA A 372 5.34 -15.76 12.94
C ALA A 372 6.35 -16.41 13.90
N GLU A 373 7.05 -15.64 14.73
CA GLU A 373 7.92 -16.17 15.79
C GLU A 373 7.17 -17.08 16.78
N ALA A 374 5.86 -17.03 16.79
CA ALA A 374 4.98 -17.74 17.71
C ALA A 374 4.21 -18.91 17.08
N TYR A 375 4.32 -19.11 15.79
CA TYR A 375 3.57 -20.16 15.12
C TYR A 375 4.15 -21.54 15.45
N ALA A 376 3.32 -22.39 16.04
CA ALA A 376 3.69 -23.77 16.35
C ALA A 376 3.60 -24.68 15.11
N ASP A 377 2.64 -24.43 14.23
CA ASP A 377 2.46 -25.19 12.99
C ASP A 377 3.41 -24.66 11.90
N PRO A 378 4.30 -25.51 11.35
CA PRO A 378 5.16 -25.14 10.22
C PRO A 378 4.38 -24.61 9.01
N ARG A 379 3.11 -24.98 8.84
CA ARG A 379 2.26 -24.51 7.73
C ARG A 379 1.87 -23.05 7.91
N ALA A 380 1.56 -22.62 9.13
CA ALA A 380 1.31 -21.21 9.42
C ALA A 380 2.56 -20.36 9.15
N GLU A 381 3.75 -20.89 9.47
CA GLU A 381 5.02 -20.26 9.15
C GLU A 381 5.28 -20.23 7.62
N LEU A 382 4.93 -21.30 6.89
CA LEU A 382 4.94 -21.31 5.42
C LEU A 382 4.00 -20.24 4.85
N GLY A 383 2.84 -20.00 5.45
CA GLY A 383 1.92 -18.94 5.08
C GLY A 383 2.59 -17.56 5.19
N HIS A 384 3.27 -17.30 6.29
CA HIS A 384 4.03 -16.06 6.46
C HIS A 384 5.17 -15.94 5.42
N VAL A 385 5.95 -16.99 5.22
CA VAL A 385 7.04 -16.99 4.23
C VAL A 385 6.51 -16.76 2.82
N HIS A 386 5.35 -17.34 2.46
CA HIS A 386 4.72 -17.08 1.17
C HIS A 386 4.33 -15.60 0.99
N TRP A 387 3.81 -14.96 2.05
CA TRP A 387 3.52 -13.53 2.02
C TRP A 387 4.79 -12.68 1.87
N LEU A 388 5.89 -13.04 2.53
CA LEU A 388 7.17 -12.35 2.34
C LEU A 388 7.69 -12.52 0.90
N LEU A 389 7.69 -13.75 0.38
CA LEU A 389 8.06 -14.01 -1.02
C LEU A 389 7.21 -13.19 -2.00
N PHE A 390 5.89 -13.07 -1.74
CA PHE A 390 5.01 -12.25 -2.54
C PHE A 390 5.39 -10.75 -2.47
N ARG A 391 5.71 -10.22 -1.28
CA ARG A 391 6.14 -8.81 -1.11
C ARG A 391 7.45 -8.54 -1.85
N ILE A 392 8.42 -9.44 -1.75
CA ILE A 392 9.70 -9.37 -2.43
C ILE A 392 9.52 -9.47 -3.95
N ALA A 393 8.78 -10.47 -4.41
CA ALA A 393 8.56 -10.72 -5.82
C ALA A 393 7.90 -9.52 -6.52
N ARG A 394 6.86 -8.91 -5.93
CA ARG A 394 6.21 -7.75 -6.54
C ARG A 394 7.10 -6.50 -6.56
N ALA A 395 8.03 -6.35 -5.59
CA ALA A 395 9.00 -5.28 -5.59
C ALA A 395 10.08 -5.48 -6.67
N LEU A 396 10.54 -6.72 -6.87
CA LEU A 396 11.45 -7.08 -7.97
C LEU A 396 10.78 -6.96 -9.34
N VAL A 397 9.50 -7.32 -9.45
CA VAL A 397 8.71 -7.13 -10.69
C VAL A 397 8.48 -5.65 -10.98
N ASP A 398 8.29 -4.80 -9.96
CA ASP A 398 8.22 -3.34 -10.11
C ASP A 398 9.50 -2.80 -10.75
N ILE A 399 10.68 -3.17 -10.23
CA ILE A 399 11.98 -2.85 -10.83
C ILE A 399 12.10 -3.43 -12.24
N GLY A 400 11.80 -4.70 -12.42
CA GLY A 400 11.91 -5.41 -13.69
C GLY A 400 11.10 -4.76 -14.82
N ILE A 401 9.85 -4.42 -14.55
CA ILE A 401 8.96 -3.73 -15.50
C ILE A 401 9.47 -2.32 -15.78
N HIS A 402 9.81 -1.57 -14.74
CA HIS A 402 10.10 -0.15 -14.91
C HIS A 402 11.54 0.14 -15.37
N LEU A 403 12.52 -0.65 -14.96
CA LEU A 403 13.93 -0.36 -15.22
C LEU A 403 14.63 -1.38 -16.14
N HIS A 404 14.22 -2.67 -16.10
CA HIS A 404 14.85 -3.70 -16.92
C HIS A 404 14.07 -4.06 -18.17
N GLY A 405 12.95 -3.40 -18.38
CA GLY A 405 12.22 -3.57 -19.59
C GLY A 405 11.43 -4.89 -19.69
N TRP A 406 11.04 -5.50 -18.57
CA TRP A 406 10.23 -6.71 -18.61
C TRP A 406 8.83 -6.43 -19.17
N SER A 407 8.41 -7.31 -20.06
CA SER A 407 7.01 -7.36 -20.46
C SER A 407 6.13 -7.88 -19.31
N LEU A 408 4.81 -7.70 -19.41
CA LEU A 408 3.88 -8.30 -18.43
C LEU A 408 3.92 -9.83 -18.47
N VAL A 409 4.31 -10.42 -19.61
CA VAL A 409 4.51 -11.88 -19.74
C VAL A 409 5.73 -12.33 -18.97
N ASP A 410 6.89 -11.66 -19.15
CA ASP A 410 8.11 -11.96 -18.38
C ASP A 410 7.87 -11.82 -16.88
N ALA A 411 7.21 -10.73 -16.48
CA ALA A 411 6.87 -10.48 -15.09
C ALA A 411 5.96 -11.58 -14.49
N ARG A 412 4.99 -12.09 -15.27
CA ARG A 412 4.16 -13.23 -14.88
C ARG A 412 4.98 -14.51 -14.69
N VAL A 413 5.90 -14.79 -15.61
CA VAL A 413 6.79 -15.95 -15.51
C VAL A 413 7.59 -15.86 -14.20
N ARG A 414 8.18 -14.70 -13.88
CA ARG A 414 8.93 -14.50 -12.64
C ARG A 414 8.06 -14.69 -11.39
N PHE A 415 6.84 -14.16 -11.37
CA PHE A 415 5.90 -14.42 -10.27
C PHE A 415 5.65 -15.93 -10.07
N THR A 416 5.43 -16.66 -11.16
CA THR A 416 5.17 -18.10 -11.09
C THR A 416 6.39 -18.89 -10.61
N GLU A 417 7.58 -18.54 -11.11
CA GLU A 417 8.85 -19.17 -10.71
C GLU A 417 9.17 -18.98 -9.22
N TRP A 418 8.86 -17.80 -8.67
CA TRP A 418 9.19 -17.48 -7.28
C TRP A 418 8.13 -17.91 -6.27
N LEU A 419 6.86 -17.94 -6.67
CA LEU A 419 5.72 -18.11 -5.75
C LEU A 419 4.91 -19.39 -5.97
N GLY A 420 4.86 -19.89 -7.21
CA GLY A 420 3.92 -20.94 -7.62
C GLY A 420 2.50 -20.43 -7.74
N GLU A 421 1.87 -20.02 -6.65
CA GLU A 421 0.50 -19.50 -6.61
C GLU A 421 0.46 -18.04 -6.13
N PRO A 422 -0.47 -17.22 -6.63
CA PRO A 422 -0.64 -15.85 -6.18
C PRO A 422 -1.27 -15.79 -4.79
N ALA A 423 -0.94 -14.73 -4.05
CA ALA A 423 -1.71 -14.36 -2.88
C ALA A 423 -3.20 -14.22 -3.24
N TYR A 424 -4.10 -14.71 -2.38
CA TYR A 424 -5.54 -14.71 -2.70
C TYR A 424 -6.12 -13.32 -2.97
N PHE A 425 -5.60 -12.30 -2.31
CA PHE A 425 -6.06 -10.90 -2.45
C PHE A 425 -5.42 -10.17 -3.63
N ALA A 426 -4.41 -10.76 -4.24
CA ALA A 426 -3.64 -10.15 -5.32
C ALA A 426 -3.27 -11.20 -6.40
N PRO A 427 -4.26 -11.66 -7.20
CA PRO A 427 -3.97 -12.46 -8.38
C PRO A 427 -2.89 -11.79 -9.23
N PHE A 428 -2.02 -12.58 -9.87
CA PHE A 428 -0.92 -12.03 -10.67
C PHE A 428 -1.39 -11.00 -11.70
N ASP A 429 -2.54 -11.24 -12.36
CA ASP A 429 -3.12 -10.26 -13.29
C ASP A 429 -3.48 -8.93 -12.63
N THR A 430 -3.93 -8.97 -11.39
CA THR A 430 -4.26 -7.75 -10.64
C THR A 430 -3.01 -6.94 -10.32
N GLU A 431 -1.94 -7.60 -9.85
CA GLU A 431 -0.67 -6.91 -9.57
C GLU A 431 0.00 -6.41 -10.85
N LEU A 432 0.07 -7.25 -11.90
CA LEU A 432 0.61 -6.86 -13.20
C LEU A 432 -0.16 -5.70 -13.86
N ALA A 433 -1.42 -5.55 -13.50
CA ALA A 433 -2.23 -4.43 -13.91
C ALA A 433 -1.94 -3.12 -13.18
N ARG A 434 -1.48 -3.22 -11.94
CA ARG A 434 -1.29 -2.07 -11.05
C ARG A 434 0.14 -1.55 -11.09
N ILE A 435 1.13 -2.43 -11.14
CA ILE A 435 2.54 -2.07 -11.12
C ILE A 435 2.88 -1.00 -12.18
N PRO A 436 2.48 -1.13 -13.46
CA PRO A 436 2.77 -0.10 -14.46
C PRO A 436 2.17 1.29 -14.17
N LEU A 437 1.15 1.36 -13.33
CA LEU A 437 0.44 2.59 -13.00
C LEU A 437 0.94 3.24 -11.70
N GLU A 438 1.68 2.49 -10.88
CA GLU A 438 2.17 2.91 -9.58
C GLU A 438 3.69 2.66 -9.46
N PRO A 439 4.53 3.29 -10.32
CA PRO A 439 5.98 3.06 -10.31
C PRO A 439 6.58 3.24 -8.92
N ALA A 440 7.48 2.35 -8.55
CA ALA A 440 8.21 2.32 -7.28
C ALA A 440 7.36 2.07 -6.02
N SER A 441 6.04 1.94 -6.14
CA SER A 441 5.16 1.77 -4.97
C SER A 441 5.41 0.44 -4.26
N ARG A 442 5.57 -0.66 -5.01
CA ARG A 442 5.81 -1.99 -4.43
C ARG A 442 7.20 -2.11 -3.83
N LEU A 443 8.16 -1.47 -4.48
CA LEU A 443 9.51 -1.36 -3.97
C LEU A 443 9.55 -0.59 -2.64
N ALA A 444 8.87 0.56 -2.57
CA ALA A 444 8.80 1.38 -1.36
C ALA A 444 8.21 0.61 -0.15
N GLU A 445 7.12 -0.15 -0.36
CA GLU A 445 6.51 -0.96 0.69
C GLU A 445 7.48 -2.03 1.25
N ALA A 446 8.21 -2.72 0.36
CA ALA A 446 9.18 -3.73 0.76
C ALA A 446 10.38 -3.12 1.51
N LEU A 447 10.89 -1.98 1.05
CA LEU A 447 12.01 -1.30 1.70
C LEU A 447 11.61 -0.68 3.05
N ALA A 448 10.39 -0.21 3.21
CA ALA A 448 9.88 0.25 4.50
C ALA A 448 9.84 -0.89 5.52
N TRP A 449 9.36 -2.08 5.12
CA TRP A 449 9.44 -3.28 5.95
C TRP A 449 10.88 -3.59 6.34
N LEU A 450 11.80 -3.65 5.37
CA LEU A 450 13.20 -3.97 5.63
C LEU A 450 13.87 -2.95 6.55
N ALA A 451 13.56 -1.66 6.42
CA ALA A 451 14.08 -0.61 7.31
C ALA A 451 13.60 -0.81 8.77
N ILE A 452 12.33 -1.17 8.96
CA ILE A 452 11.79 -1.47 10.29
C ILE A 452 12.45 -2.74 10.87
N ALA A 453 12.61 -3.78 10.06
CA ALA A 453 13.25 -5.03 10.48
C ALA A 453 14.73 -4.83 10.86
N ASP A 454 15.47 -4.04 10.09
CA ASP A 454 16.88 -3.70 10.39
C ASP A 454 17.01 -2.95 11.70
N GLY A 455 16.14 -1.99 11.96
CA GLY A 455 16.15 -1.26 13.23
C GLY A 455 15.87 -2.16 14.44
N ALA A 456 15.16 -3.27 14.25
CA ALA A 456 14.92 -4.27 15.30
C ALA A 456 16.06 -5.28 15.44
N GLN A 457 16.96 -5.38 14.47
CA GLN A 457 18.03 -6.38 14.45
C GLN A 457 18.93 -6.26 15.68
N GLY A 458 19.25 -7.41 16.31
CA GLY A 458 20.04 -7.48 17.51
C GLY A 458 19.34 -7.03 18.80
N LYS A 459 18.10 -6.55 18.72
CA LYS A 459 17.29 -6.18 19.89
C LYS A 459 16.43 -7.35 20.35
N SER A 460 16.36 -7.57 21.67
CA SER A 460 15.52 -8.61 22.29
C SER A 460 14.86 -8.07 23.56
N GLY A 461 13.84 -8.76 24.06
CA GLY A 461 13.16 -8.43 25.31
C GLY A 461 12.71 -6.94 25.35
N ALA A 462 13.02 -6.26 26.46
CA ALA A 462 12.62 -4.87 26.69
C ALA A 462 13.18 -3.89 25.63
N ALA A 463 14.39 -4.11 25.11
CA ALA A 463 14.98 -3.24 24.09
C ALA A 463 14.23 -3.32 22.76
N ARG A 464 13.75 -4.51 22.37
CA ARG A 464 12.94 -4.68 21.18
C ARG A 464 11.55 -4.04 21.34
N VAL A 465 10.94 -4.22 22.50
CA VAL A 465 9.65 -3.58 22.83
C VAL A 465 9.77 -2.05 22.79
N ALA A 466 10.82 -1.49 23.40
CA ALA A 466 11.06 -0.05 23.38
C ALA A 466 11.23 0.48 21.94
N TYR A 467 11.92 -0.25 21.09
CA TYR A 467 12.04 0.09 19.67
C TYR A 467 10.68 0.11 18.97
N HIS A 468 9.82 -0.91 19.18
CA HIS A 468 8.50 -0.95 18.58
C HIS A 468 7.61 0.20 19.08
N GLN A 469 7.67 0.53 20.36
CA GLN A 469 6.96 1.67 20.92
C GLN A 469 7.43 2.99 20.29
N ALA A 470 8.75 3.18 20.13
CA ALA A 470 9.31 4.38 19.48
C ALA A 470 8.90 4.50 18.00
N ILE A 471 8.83 3.37 17.28
CA ILE A 471 8.39 3.34 15.88
C ILE A 471 6.92 3.69 15.74
N LEU A 472 6.06 3.18 16.63
CA LEU A 472 4.62 3.42 16.60
C LEU A 472 4.23 4.79 17.16
N ALA A 473 5.09 5.39 18.01
CA ALA A 473 4.83 6.72 18.56
C ALA A 473 4.72 7.76 17.46
N ASP A 474 3.76 8.67 17.60
CA ASP A 474 3.51 9.79 16.68
C ASP A 474 3.14 9.43 15.22
N GLY A 475 2.81 8.16 14.95
CA GLY A 475 2.33 7.69 13.64
C GLY A 475 3.44 7.39 12.63
N ARG A 476 3.07 7.36 11.34
CA ARG A 476 3.95 6.95 10.23
C ARG A 476 5.20 7.81 10.07
N LYS A 477 6.27 7.19 9.59
CA LYS A 477 7.61 7.77 9.45
C LYS A 477 8.20 7.48 8.09
N ARG A 478 9.05 8.36 7.61
CA ARG A 478 9.98 8.08 6.51
C ARG A 478 11.13 7.20 7.01
N THR A 479 11.82 6.48 6.14
CA THR A 479 12.86 5.51 6.56
C THR A 479 14.00 6.15 7.32
N GLU A 480 14.43 7.37 6.99
CA GLU A 480 15.43 8.12 7.74
C GLU A 480 14.97 8.52 9.16
N GLN A 481 13.68 8.46 9.44
CA GLN A 481 13.10 8.70 10.76
C GLN A 481 12.93 7.40 11.56
N VAL A 482 12.95 6.24 10.89
CA VAL A 482 12.87 4.90 11.52
C VAL A 482 14.21 4.52 12.16
N ALA A 483 15.31 4.88 11.54
CA ALA A 483 16.66 4.48 11.92
C ALA A 483 17.27 5.29 13.10
N ARG A 484 16.53 6.24 13.69
CA ARG A 484 17.03 7.15 14.75
C ARG A 484 16.53 6.78 16.14
#